data_74c3d0a03a47a2163ea6cddce52c48ce
#
_entry.id   74c3d0a03a47a2163ea6cddce52c48ce
#
_cell.length_a   1.000
_cell.length_b   1.000
_cell.length_c   1.000
_cell.angle_alpha   90.00
_cell.angle_beta   90.00
_cell.angle_gamma   90.00
#
_symmetry.space_group_name_H-M   'P 1'
#
loop_
_entity.id
_entity.type
_entity.pdbx_description
1 polymer ?
#
loop_
_entity_poly.entity_id
_entity_poly.type
_entity_poly.pdbx_seq_one_letter_code
_entity_poly.pdbx_strand_id
1 'polypeptide(L)'
;GLLIDPLKYDEESLEKITKKFARELIRRGFLSPARDVPAPDVGTSQREMGWILDAYKSLRPDDINHVACVTGKSVDHGGIKGRLEATGRGVFESLKEFFRHSDEVKKANISGSLNDQKIIIQGFGNVGLNSAKFIFNNGGTIIGIAEKDGGIFNKNGIDINELEKYWLTKNTILDFPNTDNIVNSSDLLFYQ
;
A
#
# COMPACT_ATOMS: atom_id res chain seq x y z
N GLY A 1 14.78 12.64 -1.80
CA GLY A 1 14.73 11.48 -0.91
C GLY A 1 16.05 11.22 -0.21
N LEU A 2 16.05 10.27 0.70
CA LEU A 2 17.25 9.78 1.39
C LEU A 2 17.55 8.37 0.90
N LEU A 3 18.81 8.09 0.60
CA LEU A 3 19.27 6.74 0.26
C LEU A 3 19.66 6.01 1.56
N ILE A 4 18.66 5.46 2.24
CA ILE A 4 18.85 4.65 3.45
C ILE A 4 17.96 3.41 3.38
N ASP A 5 18.35 2.35 4.06
CA ASP A 5 17.53 1.17 4.27
C ASP A 5 16.84 1.31 5.64
N PRO A 6 15.53 1.57 5.69
CA PRO A 6 14.84 1.82 6.96
C PRO A 6 14.85 0.61 7.90
N LEU A 7 15.01 -0.61 7.38
CA LEU A 7 15.06 -1.83 8.19
C LEU A 7 16.32 -1.94 9.05
N LYS A 8 17.36 -1.12 8.77
CA LYS A 8 18.63 -1.10 9.52
C LYS A 8 18.64 -0.13 10.70
N TYR A 9 17.55 0.59 10.92
CA TYR A 9 17.45 1.61 11.96
C TYR A 9 16.28 1.33 12.88
N ASP A 10 16.44 1.63 14.16
CA ASP A 10 15.33 1.69 15.10
C ASP A 10 14.43 2.91 14.84
N GLU A 11 13.26 2.91 15.44
CA GLU A 11 12.26 3.96 15.24
C GLU A 11 12.77 5.34 15.67
N GLU A 12 13.49 5.42 16.78
CA GLU A 12 14.02 6.67 17.30
C GLU A 12 15.06 7.30 16.34
N SER A 13 15.91 6.46 15.76
CA SER A 13 16.88 6.87 14.75
C SER A 13 16.20 7.33 13.47
N LEU A 14 15.17 6.61 12.99
CA LEU A 14 14.39 7.00 11.82
C LEU A 14 13.67 8.33 12.05
N GLU A 15 13.11 8.56 13.23
CA GLU A 15 12.49 9.84 13.59
C GLU A 15 13.49 10.98 13.52
N LYS A 16 14.68 10.82 14.13
CA LYS A 16 15.76 11.82 14.13
C LYS A 16 16.22 12.15 12.70
N ILE A 17 16.42 11.12 11.87
CA ILE A 17 16.81 11.27 10.46
C ILE A 17 15.73 12.03 9.69
N THR A 18 14.47 11.62 9.81
CA THR A 18 13.33 12.22 9.11
C THR A 18 13.12 13.67 9.53
N LYS A 19 13.12 13.95 10.82
CA LYS A 19 13.00 15.33 11.34
C LYS A 19 14.16 16.22 10.91
N LYS A 20 15.39 15.70 10.89
CA LYS A 20 16.56 16.46 10.42
C LYS A 20 16.46 16.78 8.93
N PHE A 21 16.08 15.82 8.12
CA PHE A 21 15.85 16.00 6.69
C PHE A 21 14.76 17.05 6.43
N ALA A 22 13.61 16.93 7.11
CA ALA A 22 12.52 17.89 7.00
C ALA A 22 12.96 19.32 7.37
N ARG A 23 13.69 19.48 8.48
CA ARG A 23 14.22 20.78 8.91
C ARG A 23 15.11 21.44 7.87
N GLU A 24 15.96 20.68 7.19
CA GLU A 24 16.79 21.22 6.10
C GLU A 24 15.95 21.69 4.91
N LEU A 25 14.94 20.92 4.52
CA LEU A 25 14.02 21.31 3.43
C LEU A 25 13.22 22.56 3.78
N ILE A 26 12.74 22.66 5.03
CA ILE A 26 11.99 23.82 5.53
C ILE A 26 12.86 25.08 5.55
N ARG A 27 14.09 24.98 6.09
CA ARG A 27 15.02 26.11 6.17
C ARG A 27 15.41 26.65 4.79
N ARG A 28 15.54 25.77 3.81
CA ARG A 28 15.85 26.11 2.41
C ARG A 28 14.61 26.58 1.62
N GLY A 29 13.44 26.57 2.23
CA GLY A 29 12.17 26.98 1.61
C GLY A 29 11.64 26.02 0.56
N PHE A 30 12.12 24.76 0.54
CA PHE A 30 11.58 23.73 -0.34
C PHE A 30 10.26 23.17 0.20
N LEU A 31 10.21 22.85 1.49
CA LEU A 31 9.02 22.25 2.12
C LEU A 31 8.14 23.32 2.76
N SER A 32 6.95 23.48 2.22
CA SER A 32 5.90 24.37 2.77
C SER A 32 4.54 24.07 2.14
N PRO A 33 3.42 24.46 2.79
CA PRO A 33 2.08 24.34 2.20
C PRO A 33 1.91 25.01 0.83
N ALA A 34 2.73 26.04 0.55
CA ALA A 34 2.64 26.82 -0.68
C ALA A 34 3.58 26.36 -1.82
N ARG A 35 4.46 25.39 -1.54
CA ARG A 35 5.46 24.92 -2.53
C ARG A 35 5.38 23.41 -2.71
N ASP A 36 6.21 22.68 -1.96
CA ASP A 36 6.33 21.24 -2.09
C ASP A 36 5.75 20.57 -0.84
N VAL A 37 4.75 19.74 -1.06
CA VAL A 37 4.01 19.01 -0.03
C VAL A 37 4.34 17.52 -0.16
N PRO A 38 5.25 16.97 0.67
CA PRO A 38 5.61 15.56 0.62
C PRO A 38 4.44 14.63 0.92
N ALA A 39 4.54 13.41 0.36
CA ALA A 39 3.65 12.30 0.60
C ALA A 39 4.44 11.05 0.99
N PRO A 40 3.80 10.04 1.60
CA PRO A 40 4.44 8.75 1.82
C PRO A 40 4.77 8.06 0.49
N ASP A 41 5.92 7.40 0.48
CA ASP A 41 6.42 6.61 -0.63
C ASP A 41 7.14 5.36 -0.09
N VAL A 42 7.87 4.63 -0.92
CA VAL A 42 8.63 3.44 -0.51
C VAL A 42 9.49 3.75 0.72
N GLY A 43 9.32 2.95 1.77
CA GLY A 43 10.04 3.09 3.04
C GLY A 43 9.51 4.17 3.98
N THR A 44 8.40 4.83 3.65
CA THR A 44 7.73 5.82 4.51
C THR A 44 6.23 5.56 4.63
N SER A 45 5.65 6.04 5.72
CA SER A 45 4.25 5.83 6.09
C SER A 45 3.62 7.09 6.70
N GLN A 46 2.43 6.94 7.25
CA GLN A 46 1.78 8.00 8.04
C GLN A 46 2.65 8.50 9.21
N ARG A 47 3.47 7.62 9.78
CA ARG A 47 4.37 7.89 10.89
C ARG A 47 5.42 8.94 10.50
N GLU A 48 6.14 8.73 9.41
CA GLU A 48 7.14 9.67 8.92
C GLU A 48 6.52 11.02 8.53
N MET A 49 5.31 10.98 7.96
CA MET A 49 4.56 12.21 7.65
C MET A 49 4.18 12.99 8.90
N GLY A 50 3.85 12.31 10.00
CA GLY A 50 3.65 12.92 11.31
C GLY A 50 4.91 13.62 11.81
N TRP A 51 6.06 12.96 11.73
CA TRP A 51 7.34 13.55 12.15
C TRP A 51 7.75 14.77 11.31
N ILE A 52 7.43 14.77 10.01
CA ILE A 52 7.64 15.95 9.14
C ILE A 52 6.75 17.12 9.58
N LEU A 53 5.48 16.85 9.87
CA LEU A 53 4.54 17.86 10.37
C LEU A 53 5.02 18.46 11.69
N ASP A 54 5.49 17.64 12.63
CA ASP A 54 6.03 18.10 13.91
C ASP A 54 7.24 19.01 13.73
N ALA A 55 8.15 18.62 12.83
CA ALA A 55 9.31 19.44 12.49
C ALA A 55 8.89 20.78 11.87
N TYR A 56 7.86 20.78 11.03
CA TYR A 56 7.34 22.01 10.42
C TYR A 56 6.73 22.94 11.45
N LYS A 57 5.82 22.44 12.30
CA LYS A 57 5.20 23.20 13.41
C LYS A 57 6.24 23.84 14.32
N SER A 58 7.31 23.10 14.63
CA SER A 58 8.39 23.59 15.48
C SER A 58 9.18 24.75 14.86
N LEU A 59 9.36 24.76 13.54
CA LEU A 59 10.14 25.79 12.83
C LEU A 59 9.30 26.95 12.29
N ARG A 60 8.01 26.74 12.10
CA ARG A 60 7.05 27.71 11.54
C ARG A 60 5.78 27.76 12.41
N PRO A 61 5.89 28.13 13.68
CA PRO A 61 4.75 28.13 14.60
C PRO A 61 3.66 29.14 14.18
N ASP A 62 4.02 30.18 13.45
CA ASP A 62 3.10 31.23 13.00
C ASP A 62 2.37 30.88 11.69
N ASP A 63 2.74 29.77 11.04
CA ASP A 63 2.05 29.34 9.81
C ASP A 63 0.73 28.62 10.15
N ILE A 64 -0.39 29.31 9.99
CA ILE A 64 -1.73 28.78 10.25
C ILE A 64 -2.06 27.58 9.32
N ASN A 65 -1.39 27.46 8.18
CA ASN A 65 -1.56 26.38 7.22
C ASN A 65 -0.61 25.20 7.45
N HIS A 66 0.12 25.18 8.57
CA HIS A 66 1.16 24.17 8.86
C HIS A 66 0.67 22.72 8.64
N VAL A 67 -0.62 22.43 8.89
CA VAL A 67 -1.20 21.10 8.69
C VAL A 67 -1.13 20.67 7.21
N ALA A 68 -1.14 21.60 6.27
CA ALA A 68 -1.06 21.34 4.84
C ALA A 68 0.37 21.12 4.31
N CYS A 69 1.41 21.19 5.17
CA CYS A 69 2.80 21.04 4.74
C CYS A 69 3.17 19.62 4.28
N VAL A 70 2.33 18.63 4.60
CA VAL A 70 2.55 17.21 4.24
C VAL A 70 1.20 16.52 4.08
N THR A 71 1.11 15.57 3.14
CA THR A 71 -0.07 14.72 2.95
C THR A 71 0.19 13.30 3.47
N GLY A 72 -0.84 12.44 3.48
CA GLY A 72 -0.70 11.04 3.90
C GLY A 72 -0.42 10.79 5.38
N LYS A 73 -0.52 11.83 6.21
CA LYS A 73 -0.45 11.72 7.68
C LYS A 73 -1.70 11.07 8.26
N SER A 74 -1.63 10.62 9.50
CA SER A 74 -2.78 10.01 10.19
C SER A 74 -3.94 11.00 10.37
N VAL A 75 -5.15 10.47 10.55
CA VAL A 75 -6.36 11.26 10.78
C VAL A 75 -6.21 12.18 12.00
N ASP A 76 -5.58 11.68 13.07
CA ASP A 76 -5.33 12.44 14.31
C ASP A 76 -4.39 13.64 14.09
N HIS A 77 -3.58 13.59 13.04
CA HIS A 77 -2.73 14.70 12.59
C HIS A 77 -3.36 15.55 11.48
N GLY A 78 -4.68 15.44 11.28
CA GLY A 78 -5.39 16.16 10.22
C GLY A 78 -5.29 15.50 8.83
N GLY A 79 -5.06 14.20 8.78
CA GLY A 79 -5.14 13.39 7.55
C GLY A 79 -6.57 13.08 7.15
N ILE A 80 -6.74 12.55 5.94
CA ILE A 80 -8.04 12.21 5.35
C ILE A 80 -8.32 10.72 5.56
N LYS A 81 -9.55 10.38 6.00
CA LYS A 81 -10.02 8.98 6.08
C LYS A 81 -10.00 8.31 4.71
N GLY A 82 -9.67 7.02 4.67
CA GLY A 82 -9.66 6.23 3.43
C GLY A 82 -8.36 6.32 2.62
N ARG A 83 -7.38 7.14 3.01
CA ARG A 83 -6.11 7.29 2.27
C ARG A 83 -5.31 5.98 2.20
N LEU A 84 -5.34 5.17 3.27
CA LEU A 84 -4.63 3.89 3.31
C LEU A 84 -5.12 2.92 2.23
N GLU A 85 -6.42 2.82 2.09
CA GLU A 85 -7.07 1.89 1.15
C GLU A 85 -7.27 2.46 -0.25
N ALA A 86 -7.13 3.78 -0.43
CA ALA A 86 -7.52 4.49 -1.65
C ALA A 86 -6.89 3.92 -2.92
N THR A 87 -5.60 3.58 -2.89
CA THR A 87 -4.90 3.04 -4.06
C THR A 87 -5.41 1.64 -4.40
N GLY A 88 -5.54 0.76 -3.41
CA GLY A 88 -6.10 -0.59 -3.61
C GLY A 88 -7.56 -0.56 -4.06
N ARG A 89 -8.35 0.38 -3.52
CA ARG A 89 -9.71 0.64 -3.98
C ARG A 89 -9.74 1.08 -5.43
N GLY A 90 -8.82 1.97 -5.82
CA GLY A 90 -8.69 2.43 -7.21
C GLY A 90 -8.40 1.29 -8.17
N VAL A 91 -7.55 0.33 -7.80
CA VAL A 91 -7.31 -0.88 -8.59
C VAL A 91 -8.61 -1.68 -8.78
N PHE A 92 -9.35 -1.91 -7.70
CA PHE A 92 -10.63 -2.63 -7.79
C PHE A 92 -11.65 -1.90 -8.67
N GLU A 93 -11.84 -0.59 -8.50
CA GLU A 93 -12.79 0.18 -9.33
C GLU A 93 -12.37 0.21 -10.81
N SER A 94 -11.06 0.24 -11.10
CA SER A 94 -10.55 0.15 -12.47
C SER A 94 -10.83 -1.22 -13.10
N LEU A 95 -10.63 -2.30 -12.35
CA LEU A 95 -10.98 -3.65 -12.80
C LEU A 95 -12.49 -3.78 -13.05
N LYS A 96 -13.30 -3.31 -12.12
CA LYS A 96 -14.75 -3.31 -12.24
C LYS A 96 -15.22 -2.54 -13.47
N GLU A 97 -14.63 -1.37 -13.74
CA GLU A 97 -14.95 -0.60 -14.93
C GLU A 97 -14.49 -1.32 -16.21
N PHE A 98 -13.30 -1.93 -16.23
CA PHE A 98 -12.84 -2.72 -17.37
C PHE A 98 -13.85 -3.80 -17.77
N PHE A 99 -14.38 -4.56 -16.79
CA PHE A 99 -15.37 -5.62 -17.05
C PHE A 99 -16.74 -5.10 -17.52
N ARG A 100 -17.00 -3.79 -17.47
CA ARG A 100 -18.22 -3.18 -18.08
C ARG A 100 -18.07 -2.98 -19.60
N HIS A 101 -16.86 -3.03 -20.12
CA HIS A 101 -16.55 -2.84 -21.52
C HIS A 101 -16.33 -4.18 -22.22
N SER A 102 -17.42 -4.80 -22.69
CA SER A 102 -17.40 -6.16 -23.30
C SER A 102 -16.40 -6.32 -24.44
N ASP A 103 -16.16 -5.27 -25.23
CA ASP A 103 -15.23 -5.33 -26.35
C ASP A 103 -13.76 -5.36 -25.88
N GLU A 104 -13.44 -4.68 -24.80
CA GLU A 104 -12.11 -4.71 -24.18
C GLU A 104 -11.87 -6.06 -23.49
N VAL A 105 -12.87 -6.59 -22.81
CA VAL A 105 -12.81 -7.93 -22.20
C VAL A 105 -12.55 -9.01 -23.26
N LYS A 106 -13.26 -8.94 -24.40
CA LYS A 106 -13.01 -9.86 -25.52
C LYS A 106 -11.62 -9.72 -26.13
N LYS A 107 -11.14 -8.48 -26.32
CA LYS A 107 -9.77 -8.22 -26.82
C LYS A 107 -8.70 -8.81 -25.89
N ALA A 108 -8.93 -8.80 -24.58
CA ALA A 108 -8.06 -9.40 -23.59
C ALA A 108 -8.15 -10.94 -23.54
N ASN A 109 -9.01 -11.55 -24.37
CA ASN A 109 -9.30 -13.00 -24.37
C ASN A 109 -9.79 -13.51 -23.01
N ILE A 110 -10.56 -12.68 -22.31
CA ILE A 110 -11.18 -12.98 -21.01
C ILE A 110 -12.69 -13.12 -21.24
N SER A 111 -13.36 -13.96 -20.47
CA SER A 111 -14.79 -14.18 -20.52
C SER A 111 -15.44 -14.02 -19.14
N GLY A 112 -16.73 -13.69 -19.14
CA GLY A 112 -17.49 -13.52 -17.91
C GLY A 112 -17.30 -12.16 -17.25
N SER A 113 -17.61 -12.09 -15.98
CA SER A 113 -17.47 -10.91 -15.12
C SER A 113 -16.22 -10.99 -14.23
N LEU A 114 -15.94 -9.96 -13.46
CA LEU A 114 -14.87 -9.96 -12.45
C LEU A 114 -15.02 -11.13 -11.45
N ASN A 115 -16.25 -11.46 -11.08
CA ASN A 115 -16.52 -12.54 -10.12
C ASN A 115 -16.26 -13.95 -10.67
N ASP A 116 -16.21 -14.07 -12.00
CA ASP A 116 -15.88 -15.34 -12.66
C ASP A 116 -14.38 -15.55 -12.84
N GLN A 117 -13.58 -14.57 -12.47
CA GLN A 117 -12.12 -14.61 -12.65
C GLN A 117 -11.41 -15.21 -11.46
N LYS A 118 -10.35 -15.96 -11.75
CA LYS A 118 -9.32 -16.37 -10.80
C LYS A 118 -8.17 -15.37 -10.86
N ILE A 119 -7.88 -14.74 -9.74
CA ILE A 119 -6.99 -13.58 -9.68
C ILE A 119 -5.75 -13.92 -8.85
N ILE A 120 -4.60 -13.51 -9.34
CA ILE A 120 -3.33 -13.55 -8.61
C ILE A 120 -2.90 -12.12 -8.33
N ILE A 121 -2.47 -11.86 -7.11
CA ILE A 121 -1.98 -10.56 -6.65
C ILE A 121 -0.46 -10.62 -6.50
N GLN A 122 0.25 -9.69 -7.12
CA GLN A 122 1.68 -9.51 -6.91
C GLN A 122 1.92 -8.40 -5.88
N GLY A 123 2.53 -8.77 -4.76
CA GLY A 123 2.72 -7.92 -3.59
C GLY A 123 1.54 -7.93 -2.62
N PHE A 124 1.80 -8.06 -1.31
CA PHE A 124 0.78 -8.05 -0.26
C PHE A 124 0.99 -6.88 0.72
N GLY A 125 1.67 -5.82 0.26
CA GLY A 125 1.78 -4.55 0.96
C GLY A 125 0.47 -3.74 0.90
N ASN A 126 0.54 -2.45 1.20
CA ASN A 126 -0.65 -1.59 1.30
C ASN A 126 -1.57 -1.67 0.07
N VAL A 127 -1.02 -1.62 -1.14
CA VAL A 127 -1.82 -1.65 -2.37
C VAL A 127 -2.40 -3.04 -2.62
N GLY A 128 -1.55 -4.09 -2.59
CA GLY A 128 -1.97 -5.46 -2.88
C GLY A 128 -2.99 -5.99 -1.88
N LEU A 129 -2.75 -5.80 -0.58
CA LEU A 129 -3.69 -6.20 0.47
C LEU A 129 -5.06 -5.53 0.28
N ASN A 130 -5.09 -4.21 0.10
CA ASN A 130 -6.38 -3.51 -0.06
C ASN A 130 -7.07 -3.86 -1.37
N SER A 131 -6.31 -4.04 -2.48
CA SER A 131 -6.87 -4.54 -3.73
C SER A 131 -7.51 -5.92 -3.56
N ALA A 132 -6.78 -6.85 -2.92
CA ALA A 132 -7.28 -8.19 -2.62
C ALA A 132 -8.56 -8.15 -1.78
N LYS A 133 -8.59 -7.32 -0.73
CA LYS A 133 -9.78 -7.16 0.13
C LYS A 133 -10.98 -6.64 -0.64
N PHE A 134 -10.82 -5.60 -1.46
CA PHE A 134 -11.94 -5.07 -2.26
C PHE A 134 -12.44 -6.10 -3.26
N ILE A 135 -11.54 -6.81 -3.95
CA ILE A 135 -11.91 -7.86 -4.91
C ILE A 135 -12.64 -9.00 -4.20
N PHE A 136 -12.08 -9.54 -3.13
CA PHE A 136 -12.63 -10.65 -2.35
C PHE A 136 -14.01 -10.31 -1.75
N ASN A 137 -14.14 -9.15 -1.12
CA ASN A 137 -15.40 -8.71 -0.50
C ASN A 137 -16.50 -8.39 -1.52
N ASN A 138 -16.17 -8.26 -2.80
CA ASN A 138 -17.11 -8.09 -3.88
C ASN A 138 -17.28 -9.36 -4.77
N GLY A 139 -16.88 -10.52 -4.24
CA GLY A 139 -17.15 -11.82 -4.83
C GLY A 139 -16.08 -12.33 -5.81
N GLY A 140 -14.96 -11.62 -5.98
CA GLY A 140 -13.83 -12.09 -6.78
C GLY A 140 -13.04 -13.19 -6.05
N THR A 141 -12.46 -14.11 -6.81
CA THR A 141 -11.70 -15.25 -6.27
C THR A 141 -10.20 -15.02 -6.39
N ILE A 142 -9.52 -14.81 -5.25
CA ILE A 142 -8.06 -14.72 -5.19
C ILE A 142 -7.48 -16.11 -5.00
N ILE A 143 -6.75 -16.62 -5.98
CA ILE A 143 -6.16 -17.96 -5.94
C ILE A 143 -4.68 -17.97 -5.61
N GLY A 144 -3.99 -16.84 -5.70
CA GLY A 144 -2.57 -16.74 -5.41
C GLY A 144 -2.13 -15.36 -5.00
N ILE A 145 -1.11 -15.31 -4.15
CA ILE A 145 -0.43 -14.09 -3.76
C ILE A 145 1.06 -14.33 -3.86
N ALA A 146 1.74 -13.46 -4.63
CA ALA A 146 3.18 -13.50 -4.86
C ALA A 146 3.86 -12.39 -4.06
N GLU A 147 4.81 -12.73 -3.20
CA GLU A 147 5.68 -11.81 -2.45
C GLU A 147 7.15 -12.05 -2.81
N LYS A 148 8.02 -11.13 -2.41
CA LYS A 148 9.46 -11.23 -2.69
C LYS A 148 10.10 -12.49 -2.11
N ASP A 149 9.60 -12.98 -1.00
CA ASP A 149 10.15 -14.11 -0.24
C ASP A 149 9.46 -15.44 -0.59
N GLY A 150 8.56 -15.45 -1.57
CA GLY A 150 7.78 -16.60 -2.01
C GLY A 150 6.32 -16.24 -2.25
N GLY A 151 5.49 -17.23 -2.48
CA GLY A 151 4.07 -17.03 -2.69
C GLY A 151 3.22 -18.11 -2.05
N ILE A 152 1.92 -17.90 -2.05
CA ILE A 152 0.93 -18.89 -1.64
C ILE A 152 -0.11 -19.10 -2.74
N PHE A 153 -0.62 -20.32 -2.83
CA PHE A 153 -1.59 -20.69 -3.83
C PHE A 153 -2.70 -21.59 -3.26
N ASN A 154 -3.94 -21.34 -3.67
CA ASN A 154 -5.07 -22.25 -3.45
C ASN A 154 -6.06 -22.11 -4.61
N LYS A 155 -6.21 -23.18 -5.39
CA LYS A 155 -7.12 -23.22 -6.55
C LYS A 155 -8.59 -22.92 -6.23
N ASN A 156 -9.01 -23.10 -4.97
CA ASN A 156 -10.37 -22.87 -4.51
C ASN A 156 -10.60 -21.47 -3.95
N GLY A 157 -9.54 -20.66 -3.91
CA GLY A 157 -9.56 -19.31 -3.37
C GLY A 157 -8.94 -19.22 -1.96
N ILE A 158 -8.44 -18.05 -1.66
CA ILE A 158 -7.80 -17.69 -0.39
C ILE A 158 -8.72 -16.73 0.34
N ASP A 159 -9.02 -16.99 1.62
CA ASP A 159 -9.73 -16.03 2.47
C ASP A 159 -8.80 -14.88 2.84
N ILE A 160 -9.03 -13.73 2.22
CA ILE A 160 -8.18 -12.56 2.36
C ILE A 160 -8.31 -11.91 3.74
N ASN A 161 -9.48 -12.01 4.38
CA ASN A 161 -9.66 -11.43 5.71
C ASN A 161 -8.93 -12.25 6.80
N GLU A 162 -8.91 -13.57 6.66
CA GLU A 162 -8.12 -14.44 7.55
C GLU A 162 -6.61 -14.32 7.26
N LEU A 163 -6.24 -14.20 5.98
CA LEU A 163 -4.84 -13.98 5.60
C LEU A 163 -4.29 -12.66 6.14
N GLU A 164 -5.08 -11.58 6.12
CA GLU A 164 -4.69 -10.30 6.72
C GLU A 164 -4.35 -10.45 8.21
N LYS A 165 -5.21 -11.12 8.97
CA LYS A 165 -4.97 -11.39 10.40
C LYS A 165 -3.69 -12.20 10.62
N TYR A 166 -3.51 -13.23 9.80
CA TYR A 166 -2.31 -14.05 9.82
C TYR A 166 -1.05 -13.22 9.52
N TRP A 167 -1.07 -12.45 8.45
CA TRP A 167 0.04 -11.59 8.05
C TRP A 167 0.40 -10.55 9.11
N LEU A 168 -0.58 -9.91 9.73
CA LEU A 168 -0.36 -8.95 10.82
C LEU A 168 0.31 -9.60 12.05
N THR A 169 0.07 -10.90 12.27
CA THR A 169 0.62 -11.62 13.41
C THR A 169 2.00 -12.22 13.12
N LYS A 170 2.18 -12.78 11.90
CA LYS A 170 3.37 -13.56 11.52
C LYS A 170 4.37 -12.76 10.68
N ASN A 171 3.97 -11.60 10.16
CA ASN A 171 4.73 -10.78 9.22
C ASN A 171 5.19 -11.54 7.95
N THR A 172 4.46 -12.57 7.58
CA THR A 172 4.66 -13.37 6.36
C THR A 172 3.33 -13.92 5.89
N ILE A 173 3.21 -14.19 4.58
CA ILE A 173 2.08 -14.93 4.01
C ILE A 173 2.34 -16.42 3.92
N LEU A 174 3.61 -16.84 4.02
CA LEU A 174 4.00 -18.24 3.88
C LEU A 174 3.43 -19.09 5.02
N ASP A 175 3.17 -20.35 4.73
CA ASP A 175 2.56 -21.32 5.66
C ASP A 175 1.13 -20.93 6.11
N PHE A 176 0.43 -20.08 5.33
CA PHE A 176 -0.97 -19.82 5.61
C PHE A 176 -1.79 -21.10 5.42
N PRO A 177 -2.70 -21.44 6.38
CA PRO A 177 -3.46 -22.68 6.33
C PRO A 177 -4.23 -22.91 5.03
N ASN A 178 -4.22 -24.15 4.56
CA ASN A 178 -4.91 -24.59 3.33
C ASN A 178 -4.37 -23.91 2.04
N THR A 179 -3.12 -23.51 2.03
CA THR A 179 -2.44 -23.03 0.82
C THR A 179 -1.15 -23.79 0.57
N ASP A 180 -0.74 -23.87 -0.69
CA ASP A 180 0.56 -24.39 -1.08
C ASP A 180 1.57 -23.24 -1.12
N ASN A 181 2.75 -23.43 -0.54
CA ASN A 181 3.84 -22.47 -0.66
C ASN A 181 4.52 -22.59 -2.02
N ILE A 182 4.76 -21.46 -2.67
CA ILE A 182 5.47 -21.34 -3.94
C ILE A 182 6.82 -20.66 -3.69
N VAL A 183 7.91 -21.40 -3.85
CA VAL A 183 9.26 -20.92 -3.55
C VAL A 183 9.66 -19.75 -4.45
N ASN A 184 9.41 -19.88 -5.76
CA ASN A 184 9.64 -18.81 -6.71
C ASN A 184 8.31 -18.14 -7.03
N SER A 185 8.04 -17.00 -6.39
CA SER A 185 6.75 -16.30 -6.51
C SER A 185 6.41 -15.87 -7.94
N SER A 186 7.41 -15.70 -8.81
CA SER A 186 7.17 -15.38 -10.23
C SER A 186 6.49 -16.53 -10.99
N ASP A 187 6.58 -17.77 -10.52
CA ASP A 187 5.92 -18.92 -11.16
C ASP A 187 4.39 -18.81 -11.07
N LEU A 188 3.89 -18.10 -10.05
CA LEU A 188 2.45 -17.80 -9.92
C LEU A 188 1.91 -16.95 -11.08
N LEU A 189 2.72 -16.05 -11.62
CA LEU A 189 2.31 -15.13 -12.68
C LEU A 189 2.08 -15.84 -14.03
N PHE A 190 2.60 -17.08 -14.18
CA PHE A 190 2.46 -17.92 -15.36
C PHE A 190 1.57 -19.14 -15.13
N TYR A 191 0.84 -19.16 -14.01
CA TYR A 191 -0.08 -20.25 -13.69
C TYR A 191 -1.25 -20.26 -14.67
N GLN A 192 -1.45 -21.41 -15.36
CA GLN A 192 -2.53 -21.63 -16.33
C GLN A 192 -3.65 -22.51 -15.76
#